data_ade73fc91be6c761c144bd3cc0d19d41
#
_entry.id   ade73fc91be6c761c144bd3cc0d19d41
#
_cell.length_a   1.000
_cell.length_b   1.000
_cell.length_c   1.000
_cell.angle_alpha   90.00
_cell.angle_beta   90.00
_cell.angle_gamma   90.00
#
_symmetry.space_group_name_H-M   'P 1'
#
loop_
_entity.id
_entity.type
_entity.pdbx_description
1 polymer ?
#
loop_
_entity_poly.entity_id
_entity_poly.type
_entity_poly.pdbx_seq_one_letter_code
_entity_poly.pdbx_strand_id
1 'polypeptide(L)'
;MEQRKIAFIGGGNMARSLISGLINAGHPAQLIHVTDLDQDKLSELAEQFGVQTSMDNALAVQQADVLVLAVKPQYMAEMLTALTTTL
;
A
#
# COMPACT_ATOMS: atom_id res chain seq x y z
N MET A 1 13.44 -13.47 5.99
CA MET A 1 12.11 -13.23 5.38
C MET A 1 12.25 -13.11 3.87
N GLU A 2 11.34 -13.73 3.14
CA GLU A 2 11.33 -13.59 1.69
C GLU A 2 11.08 -12.14 1.28
N GLN A 3 11.76 -11.71 0.22
CA GLN A 3 11.65 -10.36 -0.27
C GLN A 3 10.49 -10.25 -1.26
N ARG A 4 9.28 -10.20 -0.73
CA ARG A 4 8.06 -10.08 -1.54
C ARG A 4 7.67 -8.62 -1.71
N LYS A 5 7.08 -8.32 -2.85
CA LYS A 5 6.51 -7.00 -3.11
C LYS A 5 5.15 -6.92 -2.46
N ILE A 6 4.99 -6.00 -1.52
CA ILE A 6 3.76 -5.82 -0.75
C ILE A 6 3.11 -4.51 -1.16
N ALA A 7 1.84 -4.55 -1.55
CA ALA A 7 1.09 -3.34 -1.88
C ALA A 7 0.02 -3.09 -0.81
N PHE A 8 -0.03 -1.87 -0.32
CA PHE A 8 -1.05 -1.40 0.61
C PHE A 8 -2.01 -0.49 -0.15
N ILE A 9 -3.27 -0.85 -0.21
CA ILE A 9 -4.31 -0.01 -0.77
C ILE A 9 -4.90 0.79 0.38
N GLY A 10 -4.52 2.06 0.47
CA GLY A 10 -4.87 2.94 1.58
C GLY A 10 -3.67 3.20 2.49
N GLY A 11 -3.42 4.48 2.81
CA GLY A 11 -2.28 4.93 3.60
C GLY A 11 -2.63 5.47 4.98
N GLY A 12 -3.71 4.99 5.60
CA GLY A 12 -4.13 5.44 6.92
C GLY A 12 -3.29 4.86 8.06
N ASN A 13 -3.79 5.02 9.28
CA ASN A 13 -3.05 4.61 10.48
C ASN A 13 -2.74 3.11 10.52
N MET A 14 -3.68 2.27 10.04
CA MET A 14 -3.46 0.84 10.01
C MET A 14 -2.31 0.48 9.08
N ALA A 15 -2.28 1.07 7.88
CA ALA A 15 -1.20 0.85 6.93
C ALA A 15 0.13 1.30 7.51
N ARG A 16 0.15 2.48 8.14
CA ARG A 16 1.36 3.02 8.76
C ARG A 16 1.92 2.07 9.82
N SER A 17 1.07 1.52 10.68
CA SER A 17 1.48 0.58 11.71
C SER A 17 2.07 -0.70 11.13
N LEU A 18 1.42 -1.26 10.11
CA LEU A 18 1.88 -2.47 9.45
C LEU A 18 3.21 -2.24 8.72
N ILE A 19 3.35 -1.11 8.03
CA ILE A 19 4.58 -0.75 7.33
C ILE A 19 5.74 -0.62 8.33
N SER A 20 5.51 0.07 9.43
CA SER A 20 6.51 0.22 10.47
C SER A 20 6.97 -1.14 11.00
N GLY A 21 6.03 -2.04 11.26
CA GLY A 21 6.34 -3.39 11.72
C GLY A 21 7.15 -4.19 10.71
N LEU A 22 6.80 -4.09 9.43
CA LEU A 22 7.52 -4.79 8.37
C LEU A 22 8.96 -4.30 8.25
N ILE A 23 9.16 -2.99 8.26
CA ILE A 23 10.49 -2.39 8.15
C ILE A 23 11.34 -2.77 9.36
N ASN A 24 10.76 -2.73 10.56
CA ASN A 24 11.47 -3.13 11.78
C ASN A 24 11.84 -4.61 11.76
N ALA A 25 11.08 -5.43 11.04
CA ALA A 25 11.37 -6.85 10.89
C ALA A 25 12.41 -7.13 9.79
N GLY A 26 12.88 -6.09 9.11
CA GLY A 26 13.92 -6.22 8.09
C GLY A 26 13.42 -6.26 6.65
N HIS A 27 12.13 -6.03 6.41
CA HIS A 27 11.60 -6.02 5.04
C HIS A 27 12.06 -4.74 4.32
N PRO A 28 12.63 -4.84 3.10
CA PRO A 28 13.11 -3.65 2.39
C PRO A 28 11.99 -2.69 2.05
N ALA A 29 12.18 -1.41 2.36
CA ALA A 29 11.17 -0.37 2.11
C ALA A 29 10.82 -0.25 0.62
N GLN A 30 11.79 -0.41 -0.27
CA GLN A 30 11.55 -0.29 -1.71
C GLN A 30 10.65 -1.40 -2.27
N LEU A 31 10.38 -2.45 -1.51
CA LEU A 31 9.45 -3.50 -1.89
C LEU A 31 8.04 -3.28 -1.34
N ILE A 32 7.83 -2.17 -0.62
CA ILE A 32 6.53 -1.79 -0.09
C ILE A 32 5.98 -0.65 -0.95
N HIS A 33 4.79 -0.85 -1.51
CA HIS A 33 4.12 0.15 -2.34
C HIS A 33 2.80 0.52 -1.67
N VAL A 34 2.56 1.82 -1.49
CA VAL A 34 1.35 2.33 -0.85
C VAL A 34 0.58 3.18 -1.84
N THR A 35 -0.73 2.99 -1.91
CA THR A 35 -1.60 3.85 -2.72
C THR A 35 -2.60 4.55 -1.82
N ASP A 36 -2.95 5.77 -2.20
CA ASP A 36 -4.00 6.55 -1.54
C ASP A 36 -4.41 7.68 -2.48
N LEU A 37 -5.59 8.23 -2.26
CA LEU A 37 -6.03 9.42 -2.98
C LEU A 37 -5.48 10.70 -2.35
N ASP A 38 -5.01 10.63 -1.12
CA ASP A 38 -4.45 11.76 -0.39
C ASP A 38 -2.95 11.84 -0.60
N GLN A 39 -2.52 12.75 -1.44
CA GLN A 39 -1.12 12.95 -1.78
C GLN A 39 -0.27 13.28 -0.56
N ASP A 40 -0.82 14.02 0.41
CA ASP A 40 -0.08 14.39 1.62
C ASP A 40 0.26 13.18 2.46
N LYS A 41 -0.68 12.23 2.59
CA LYS A 41 -0.41 10.97 3.30
C LYS A 41 0.68 10.18 2.61
N LEU A 42 0.65 10.11 1.29
CA LEU A 42 1.67 9.40 0.52
C LEU A 42 3.04 10.03 0.71
N SER A 43 3.11 11.36 0.67
CA SER A 43 4.37 12.08 0.87
C SER A 43 4.95 11.82 2.26
N GLU A 44 4.12 11.82 3.29
CA GLU A 44 4.55 11.54 4.66
C GLU A 44 5.11 10.12 4.78
N LEU A 45 4.44 9.13 4.20
CA LEU A 45 4.88 7.74 4.26
C LEU A 45 6.20 7.54 3.51
N ALA A 46 6.33 8.14 2.33
CA ALA A 46 7.56 8.06 1.55
C ALA A 46 8.73 8.69 2.31
N GLU A 47 8.49 9.83 2.94
CA GLU A 47 9.50 10.56 3.68
C GLU A 47 9.90 9.83 4.95
N GLN A 48 8.93 9.27 5.67
CA GLN A 48 9.17 8.61 6.94
C GLN A 48 9.79 7.23 6.79
N PHE A 49 9.33 6.45 5.81
CA PHE A 49 9.70 5.04 5.68
C PHE A 49 10.51 4.71 4.42
N GLY A 50 10.52 5.58 3.42
CA GLY A 50 11.21 5.31 2.15
C GLY A 50 10.46 4.34 1.24
N VAL A 51 9.16 4.16 1.46
CA VAL A 51 8.34 3.25 0.64
C VAL A 51 7.98 3.89 -0.70
N GLN A 52 7.60 3.06 -1.67
CA GLN A 52 7.09 3.53 -2.95
C GLN A 52 5.63 3.97 -2.77
N THR A 53 5.25 5.04 -3.44
CA THR A 53 3.88 5.56 -3.34
C THR A 53 3.32 5.85 -4.73
N SER A 54 1.99 5.78 -4.86
CA SER A 54 1.32 6.03 -6.12
C SER A 54 -0.17 6.28 -5.85
N MET A 55 -0.83 6.94 -6.79
CA MET A 55 -2.29 7.06 -6.78
C MET A 55 -2.93 6.02 -7.69
N ASP A 56 -2.15 5.14 -8.30
CA ASP A 56 -2.61 4.13 -9.25
C ASP A 56 -2.68 2.75 -8.59
N ASN A 57 -3.88 2.37 -8.16
CA ASN A 57 -4.10 1.06 -7.52
C ASN A 57 -3.83 -0.09 -8.48
N ALA A 58 -4.16 0.08 -9.76
CA ALA A 58 -3.98 -0.98 -10.76
C ALA A 58 -2.50 -1.35 -10.90
N LEU A 59 -1.64 -0.33 -10.99
CA LEU A 59 -0.21 -0.55 -11.09
C LEU A 59 0.34 -1.27 -9.86
N ALA A 60 -0.08 -0.86 -8.67
CA ALA A 60 0.35 -1.47 -7.43
C ALA A 60 -0.06 -2.94 -7.35
N VAL A 61 -1.30 -3.25 -7.73
CA VAL A 61 -1.82 -4.63 -7.73
C VAL A 61 -1.05 -5.51 -8.70
N GLN A 62 -0.75 -5.01 -9.90
CA GLN A 62 -0.04 -5.78 -10.92
C GLN A 62 1.36 -6.18 -10.48
N GLN A 63 2.00 -5.37 -9.67
CA GLN A 63 3.38 -5.59 -9.24
C GLN A 63 3.49 -6.32 -7.90
N ALA A 64 2.38 -6.47 -7.19
CA ALA A 64 2.41 -7.00 -5.82
C ALA A 64 2.36 -8.52 -5.78
N ASP A 65 3.13 -9.10 -4.86
CA ASP A 65 3.00 -10.52 -4.49
C ASP A 65 1.97 -10.67 -3.37
N VAL A 66 1.85 -9.65 -2.51
CA VAL A 66 0.90 -9.63 -1.40
C VAL A 66 0.14 -8.30 -1.43
N LEU A 67 -1.17 -8.38 -1.31
CA LEU A 67 -2.04 -7.20 -1.31
C LEU A 67 -2.70 -7.03 0.04
N VAL A 68 -2.57 -5.84 0.63
CA VAL A 68 -3.20 -5.49 1.90
C VAL A 68 -4.20 -4.36 1.65
N LEU A 69 -5.46 -4.62 1.97
CA LEU A 69 -6.52 -3.62 1.83
C LEU A 69 -6.68 -2.87 3.16
N ALA A 70 -6.22 -1.63 3.19
CA ALA A 70 -6.23 -0.80 4.40
C ALA A 70 -7.14 0.41 4.22
N VAL A 71 -8.33 0.18 3.67
CA VAL A 71 -9.33 1.22 3.45
C VAL A 71 -10.51 1.05 4.39
N LYS A 72 -11.26 2.14 4.62
CA LYS A 72 -12.45 2.08 5.45
C LYS A 72 -13.51 1.18 4.79
N PRO A 73 -14.29 0.41 5.56
CA PRO A 73 -15.28 -0.51 4.99
C PRO A 73 -16.24 0.13 4.00
N GLN A 74 -16.62 1.37 4.20
CA GLN A 74 -17.56 2.06 3.32
C GLN A 74 -17.00 2.28 1.90
N TYR A 75 -15.69 2.23 1.73
CA TYR A 75 -15.05 2.40 0.42
C TYR A 75 -14.61 1.07 -0.20
N MET A 76 -14.72 0.00 0.55
CA MET A 76 -14.20 -1.32 0.12
C MET A 76 -14.88 -1.81 -1.15
N ALA A 77 -16.21 -1.67 -1.25
CA ALA A 77 -16.95 -2.15 -2.41
C ALA A 77 -16.52 -1.46 -3.69
N GLU A 78 -16.37 -0.14 -3.68
CA GLU A 78 -15.90 0.63 -4.84
C GLU A 78 -14.49 0.23 -5.23
N MET A 79 -13.63 0.10 -4.23
CA MET A 79 -12.23 -0.27 -4.43
C MET A 79 -12.13 -1.65 -5.09
N LEU A 80 -12.86 -2.63 -4.59
CA LEU A 80 -12.85 -3.99 -5.13
C LEU A 80 -13.42 -4.04 -6.54
N THR A 81 -14.46 -3.25 -6.84
CA THR A 81 -15.01 -3.17 -8.17
C THR A 81 -13.98 -2.66 -9.17
N ALA A 82 -13.26 -1.60 -8.81
CA ALA A 82 -12.21 -1.04 -9.65
C ALA A 82 -11.09 -2.04 -9.89
N LEU A 83 -10.67 -2.77 -8.86
CA LEU A 83 -9.62 -3.78 -8.97
C LEU A 83 -10.06 -4.97 -9.81
N THR A 84 -11.32 -5.38 -9.69
CA THR A 84 -11.87 -6.48 -10.49
C THR A 84 -11.83 -6.13 -11.98
N THR A 85 -12.13 -4.89 -12.32
CA THR A 85 -12.04 -4.42 -13.71
C THR A 85 -10.61 -4.49 -14.24
N THR A 86 -9.62 -4.26 -13.38
CA THR A 86 -8.21 -4.30 -13.72
C THR A 86 -7.70 -5.74 -13.85
N LEU A 87 -8.17 -6.58 -12.98
CA LEU A 87 -7.71 -7.97 -12.92
C LEU A 87 -8.39 -8.81 -14.00
#